data_88fb01755942bd662fdd09f5c84c88a8
#
_entry.id   88fb01755942bd662fdd09f5c84c88a8
#
_cell.length_a   1.000
_cell.length_b   1.000
_cell.length_c   1.000
_cell.angle_alpha   90.00
_cell.angle_beta   90.00
_cell.angle_gamma   90.00
#
_symmetry.space_group_name_H-M   'P 1'
#
loop_
_entity.id
_entity.type
_entity.pdbx_description
1 polymer ?
#
loop_
_entity_poly.entity_id
_entity_poly.type
_entity_poly.pdbx_seq_one_letter_code
_entity_poly.pdbx_strand_id
1 'polypeptide(L)'
;MTMDMTTEMTTEEKKLPGYLLDAPKNGHIYGTLSYNRRSKCWTIKGEPCVTEMAARLFPGSQRRRGAARFTANRRIIGDVNWLMLRYPLEIAPRDRALWENALMQAREHAIQRAQAEKLPRRSAPPEGTFEGELREFQKEGLSFLLANPRTLLADEMGLGKT
;
A
#
# COMPACT_ATOMS: atom_id res chain seq x y z
N MET A 1 31.09 -1.07 -30.09
CA MET A 1 31.18 -1.47 -28.67
C MET A 1 30.03 -0.77 -27.95
N THR A 2 28.88 -1.37 -28.00
CA THR A 2 27.64 -0.86 -27.39
C THR A 2 27.57 -1.44 -25.97
N MET A 3 27.79 -0.62 -24.96
CA MET A 3 27.58 -1.02 -23.56
C MET A 3 26.08 -1.09 -23.29
N ASP A 4 25.63 -2.30 -23.08
CA ASP A 4 24.32 -2.66 -22.58
C ASP A 4 24.25 -2.26 -21.11
N MET A 5 23.64 -1.09 -20.83
CA MET A 5 23.32 -0.69 -19.47
C MET A 5 22.00 -1.35 -19.03
N THR A 6 22.07 -2.66 -18.85
CA THR A 6 21.02 -3.38 -18.11
C THR A 6 21.17 -2.97 -16.65
N THR A 7 20.32 -2.04 -16.20
CA THR A 7 20.24 -1.63 -14.80
C THR A 7 19.87 -2.86 -13.96
N GLU A 8 20.86 -3.44 -13.30
CA GLU A 8 20.64 -4.50 -12.31
C GLU A 8 19.78 -3.93 -11.18
N MET A 9 18.54 -4.34 -11.13
CA MET A 9 17.65 -4.02 -10.02
C MET A 9 18.27 -4.52 -8.72
N THR A 10 18.47 -3.63 -7.77
CA THR A 10 19.01 -3.93 -6.44
C THR A 10 18.18 -5.06 -5.78
N THR A 11 18.83 -5.90 -5.02
CA THR A 11 18.21 -7.09 -4.38
C THR A 11 17.01 -6.75 -3.49
N GLU A 12 16.91 -5.52 -3.01
CA GLU A 12 15.77 -5.02 -2.22
C GLU A 12 14.56 -4.69 -3.09
N GLU A 13 14.74 -4.19 -4.32
CA GLU A 13 13.63 -3.89 -5.24
C GLU A 13 12.87 -5.16 -5.66
N LYS A 14 13.52 -6.31 -5.72
CA LYS A 14 12.88 -7.61 -6.01
C LYS A 14 11.89 -8.07 -4.93
N LYS A 15 11.88 -7.43 -3.74
CA LYS A 15 10.99 -7.76 -2.62
C LYS A 15 9.78 -6.82 -2.53
N LEU A 16 9.79 -5.71 -3.27
CA LEU A 16 8.70 -4.75 -3.24
C LEU A 16 7.55 -5.18 -4.17
N PRO A 17 6.29 -4.98 -3.74
CA PRO A 17 5.15 -5.11 -4.65
C PRO A 17 5.28 -4.15 -5.83
N GLY A 18 4.86 -4.59 -7.04
CA GLY A 18 5.01 -3.80 -8.25
C GLY A 18 4.40 -2.40 -8.20
N TYR A 19 3.37 -2.17 -7.37
CA TYR A 19 2.75 -0.86 -7.18
C TYR A 19 3.59 0.11 -6.33
N LEU A 20 4.69 -0.34 -5.74
CA LEU A 20 5.62 0.48 -4.94
C LEU A 20 6.96 0.73 -5.64
N LEU A 21 7.12 0.31 -6.88
CA LEU A 21 8.30 0.61 -7.69
C LEU A 21 8.37 2.11 -8.03
N ASP A 22 9.55 2.56 -8.47
CA ASP A 22 9.72 3.95 -8.91
C ASP A 22 8.97 4.20 -10.23
N ALA A 23 8.30 5.34 -10.31
CA ALA A 23 7.64 5.76 -11.53
C ALA A 23 8.68 6.07 -12.63
N PRO A 24 8.40 5.73 -13.90
CA PRO A 24 9.31 6.02 -14.99
C PRO A 24 9.54 7.52 -15.11
N LYS A 25 10.81 7.92 -15.23
CA LYS A 25 11.20 9.34 -15.32
C LYS A 25 11.07 9.91 -16.73
N ASN A 26 10.92 9.06 -17.73
CA ASN A 26 10.86 9.43 -19.14
C ASN A 26 9.49 9.09 -19.69
N GLY A 27 8.77 10.10 -20.19
CA GLY A 27 7.46 9.91 -20.79
C GLY A 27 6.57 11.15 -20.71
N HIS A 28 5.36 11.03 -21.23
CA HIS A 28 4.36 12.07 -21.14
C HIS A 28 3.94 12.28 -19.68
N ILE A 29 3.89 13.56 -19.25
CA ILE A 29 3.44 13.95 -17.92
C ILE A 29 1.96 14.31 -17.98
N TYR A 30 1.12 13.51 -17.34
CA TYR A 30 -0.33 13.64 -17.38
C TYR A 30 -0.90 14.68 -16.42
N GLY A 31 -0.06 15.25 -15.55
CA GLY A 31 -0.49 16.27 -14.61
C GLY A 31 0.48 16.45 -13.44
N THR A 32 -0.02 17.07 -12.38
CA THR A 32 0.78 17.42 -11.20
C THR A 32 0.14 16.86 -9.93
N LEU A 33 0.97 16.26 -9.08
CA LEU A 33 0.63 15.88 -7.71
C LEU A 33 1.13 16.95 -6.73
N SER A 34 0.27 17.46 -5.88
CA SER A 34 0.58 18.45 -4.86
C SER A 34 -0.10 18.15 -3.53
N TYR A 35 0.51 18.60 -2.43
CA TYR A 35 -0.02 18.43 -1.08
C TYR A 35 -0.51 19.74 -0.51
N ASN A 36 -1.75 19.75 -0.04
CA ASN A 36 -2.30 20.90 0.67
C ASN A 36 -2.14 20.69 2.19
N ARG A 37 -1.22 21.43 2.81
CA ARG A 37 -0.93 21.33 4.25
C ARG A 37 -2.09 21.70 5.14
N ARG A 38 -2.92 22.67 4.71
CA ARG A 38 -4.07 23.14 5.49
C ARG A 38 -5.19 22.10 5.57
N SER A 39 -5.49 21.44 4.46
CA SER A 39 -6.54 20.40 4.39
C SER A 39 -6.00 18.98 4.59
N LYS A 40 -4.66 18.82 4.72
CA LYS A 40 -3.97 17.52 4.82
C LYS A 40 -4.35 16.54 3.71
N CYS A 41 -4.54 17.05 2.49
CA CYS A 41 -4.98 16.29 1.34
C CYS A 41 -3.98 16.37 0.19
N TRP A 42 -3.80 15.26 -0.51
CA TRP A 42 -3.17 15.26 -1.82
C TRP A 42 -4.17 15.72 -2.89
N THR A 43 -3.65 16.34 -3.92
CA THR A 43 -4.43 16.85 -5.05
C THR A 43 -3.73 16.49 -6.35
N ILE A 44 -4.45 15.80 -7.24
CA ILE A 44 -4.02 15.54 -8.62
C ILE A 44 -4.76 16.53 -9.52
N LYS A 45 -3.99 17.31 -10.27
CA LYS A 45 -4.47 18.20 -11.34
C LYS A 45 -3.79 17.77 -12.64
N GLY A 46 -4.55 17.65 -13.69
CA GLY A 46 -4.00 17.23 -14.99
C GLY A 46 -5.10 16.88 -15.97
N GLU A 47 -4.78 15.98 -16.87
CA GLU A 47 -5.70 15.53 -17.90
C GLU A 47 -7.00 14.96 -17.32
N PRO A 48 -8.14 15.18 -18.01
CA PRO A 48 -9.45 14.73 -17.52
C PRO A 48 -9.51 13.22 -17.23
N CYS A 49 -8.89 12.40 -18.09
CA CYS A 49 -8.88 10.95 -17.91
C CYS A 49 -8.22 10.53 -16.58
N VAL A 50 -7.09 11.15 -16.21
CA VAL A 50 -6.36 10.83 -14.98
C VAL A 50 -7.08 11.37 -13.76
N THR A 51 -7.62 12.58 -13.83
CA THR A 51 -8.37 13.18 -12.72
C THR A 51 -9.69 12.46 -12.45
N GLU A 52 -10.36 11.95 -13.48
CA GLU A 52 -11.56 11.12 -13.35
C GLU A 52 -11.25 9.77 -12.74
N MET A 53 -10.19 9.11 -13.22
CA MET A 53 -9.73 7.84 -12.67
C MET A 53 -9.36 7.99 -11.20
N ALA A 54 -8.56 8.98 -10.83
CA ALA A 54 -8.18 9.27 -9.46
C ALA A 54 -9.42 9.53 -8.56
N ALA A 55 -10.42 10.26 -9.07
CA ALA A 55 -11.64 10.52 -8.33
C ALA A 55 -12.47 9.25 -8.07
N ARG A 56 -12.38 8.24 -8.93
CA ARG A 56 -13.07 6.95 -8.75
C ARG A 56 -12.28 5.99 -7.86
N LEU A 57 -10.95 5.99 -7.97
CA LEU A 57 -10.08 5.05 -7.24
C LEU A 57 -9.93 5.40 -5.76
N PHE A 58 -9.85 6.70 -5.44
CA PHE A 58 -9.53 7.11 -4.07
C PHE A 58 -10.79 7.37 -3.25
N PRO A 59 -11.02 6.61 -2.16
CA PRO A 59 -12.18 6.78 -1.29
C PRO A 59 -12.26 8.19 -0.71
N GLY A 60 -13.46 8.78 -0.71
CA GLY A 60 -13.67 10.14 -0.24
C GLY A 60 -13.10 11.23 -1.15
N SER A 61 -12.64 10.84 -2.34
CA SER A 61 -12.16 11.79 -3.33
C SER A 61 -13.27 12.74 -3.77
N GLN A 62 -12.95 14.03 -3.77
CA GLN A 62 -13.83 15.07 -4.27
C GLN A 62 -13.23 15.63 -5.56
N ARG A 63 -13.99 15.54 -6.64
CA ARG A 63 -13.65 16.22 -7.89
C ARG A 63 -14.17 17.65 -7.86
N ARG A 64 -13.27 18.61 -7.66
CA ARG A 64 -13.61 20.04 -7.76
C ARG A 64 -12.77 20.68 -8.86
N ARG A 65 -13.43 21.32 -9.83
CA ARG A 65 -12.76 22.08 -10.91
C ARG A 65 -11.67 21.30 -11.62
N GLY A 66 -11.94 20.05 -12.01
CA GLY A 66 -10.98 19.22 -12.73
C GLY A 66 -9.81 18.70 -11.91
N ALA A 67 -9.89 18.71 -10.56
CA ALA A 67 -8.87 18.17 -9.68
C ALA A 67 -9.46 17.06 -8.80
N ALA A 68 -8.72 15.97 -8.61
CA ALA A 68 -9.05 14.94 -7.63
C ALA A 68 -8.37 15.25 -6.31
N ARG A 69 -9.12 15.24 -5.20
CA ARG A 69 -8.60 15.48 -3.84
C ARG A 69 -8.90 14.28 -2.97
N PHE A 70 -7.93 13.84 -2.20
CA PHE A 70 -8.06 12.69 -1.30
C PHE A 70 -7.16 12.84 -0.08
N THR A 71 -7.56 12.23 1.03
CA THR A 71 -6.81 12.29 2.29
C THR A 71 -5.54 11.45 2.21
N ALA A 72 -4.46 11.93 2.79
CA ALA A 72 -3.21 11.19 2.88
C ALA A 72 -3.32 10.07 3.93
N ASN A 73 -3.20 8.83 3.49
CA ASN A 73 -2.97 7.67 4.36
C ASN A 73 -2.02 6.69 3.66
N ARG A 74 -1.44 5.75 4.41
CA ARG A 74 -0.43 4.81 3.89
C ARG A 74 -0.93 3.97 2.70
N ARG A 75 -2.18 3.52 2.75
CA ARG A 75 -2.79 2.73 1.67
C ARG A 75 -2.91 3.56 0.39
N ILE A 76 -3.43 4.77 0.51
CA ILE A 76 -3.62 5.68 -0.62
C ILE A 76 -2.28 6.06 -1.26
N ILE A 77 -1.18 6.19 -0.50
CA ILE A 77 0.14 6.45 -1.08
C ILE A 77 0.58 5.35 -2.05
N GLY A 78 0.36 4.08 -1.69
CA GLY A 78 0.64 2.96 -2.60
C GLY A 78 -0.23 3.01 -3.86
N ASP A 79 -1.53 3.30 -3.70
CA ASP A 79 -2.47 3.39 -4.82
C ASP A 79 -2.13 4.58 -5.76
N VAL A 80 -1.71 5.71 -5.19
CA VAL A 80 -1.24 6.87 -5.98
C VAL A 80 0.05 6.53 -6.73
N ASN A 81 1.00 5.85 -6.08
CA ASN A 81 2.21 5.43 -6.75
C ASN A 81 1.90 4.46 -7.90
N TRP A 82 1.00 3.51 -7.70
CA TRP A 82 0.51 2.63 -8.76
C TRP A 82 -0.10 3.41 -9.94
N LEU A 83 -0.88 4.45 -9.66
CA LEU A 83 -1.43 5.34 -10.69
C LEU A 83 -0.31 6.05 -11.44
N MET A 84 0.71 6.55 -10.74
CA MET A 84 1.87 7.26 -11.32
C MET A 84 2.77 6.36 -12.17
N LEU A 85 2.81 5.06 -11.92
CA LEU A 85 3.51 4.11 -12.79
C LEU A 85 2.88 4.04 -14.18
N ARG A 86 1.59 4.26 -14.27
CA ARG A 86 0.81 4.21 -15.51
C ARG A 86 0.63 5.58 -16.16
N TYR A 87 0.42 6.58 -15.33
CA TYR A 87 0.18 7.98 -15.71
C TYR A 87 1.14 8.86 -14.93
N PRO A 88 2.38 9.04 -15.40
CA PRO A 88 3.37 9.84 -14.71
C PRO A 88 2.86 11.25 -14.38
N LEU A 89 3.02 11.63 -13.11
CA LEU A 89 2.67 12.95 -12.62
C LEU A 89 3.92 13.67 -12.15
N GLU A 90 4.01 14.97 -12.40
CA GLU A 90 5.02 15.80 -11.81
C GLU A 90 4.67 16.10 -10.36
N ILE A 91 5.61 15.84 -9.45
CA ILE A 91 5.41 16.18 -8.04
C ILE A 91 5.84 17.62 -7.84
N ALA A 92 4.95 18.43 -7.25
CA ALA A 92 5.26 19.84 -6.95
C ALA A 92 6.56 19.91 -6.13
N PRO A 93 7.57 20.72 -6.53
CA PRO A 93 8.91 20.72 -5.92
C PRO A 93 8.91 20.85 -4.40
N ARG A 94 8.04 21.68 -3.86
CA ARG A 94 7.86 21.90 -2.41
C ARG A 94 7.30 20.69 -1.65
N ASP A 95 6.71 19.73 -2.35
CA ASP A 95 6.03 18.58 -1.77
C ASP A 95 6.79 17.27 -2.04
N ARG A 96 7.90 17.33 -2.81
CA ARG A 96 8.70 16.16 -3.20
C ARG A 96 9.23 15.40 -1.98
N ALA A 97 9.85 16.07 -1.04
CA ALA A 97 10.38 15.43 0.17
C ALA A 97 9.27 14.76 0.99
N LEU A 98 8.07 15.39 1.05
CA LEU A 98 6.93 14.81 1.74
C LEU A 98 6.44 13.54 1.04
N TRP A 99 6.41 13.53 -0.29
CA TRP A 99 6.05 12.37 -1.08
C TRP A 99 7.04 11.22 -0.91
N GLU A 100 8.33 11.50 -1.04
CA GLU A 100 9.41 10.51 -0.89
C GLU A 100 9.37 9.85 0.48
N ASN A 101 9.20 10.62 1.55
CA ASN A 101 9.05 10.10 2.91
C ASN A 101 7.80 9.22 3.05
N ALA A 102 6.67 9.64 2.49
CA ALA A 102 5.43 8.88 2.56
C ALA A 102 5.54 7.55 1.78
N LEU A 103 6.19 7.57 0.61
CA LEU A 103 6.44 6.39 -0.20
C LEU A 103 7.41 5.43 0.49
N MET A 104 8.48 5.95 1.10
CA MET A 104 9.43 5.15 1.88
C MET A 104 8.72 4.43 3.03
N GLN A 105 7.89 5.13 3.81
CA GLN A 105 7.10 4.50 4.88
C GLN A 105 6.13 3.43 4.36
N ALA A 106 5.53 3.64 3.19
CA ALA A 106 4.67 2.64 2.56
C ALA A 106 5.46 1.38 2.15
N ARG A 107 6.66 1.56 1.61
CA ARG A 107 7.59 0.47 1.24
C ARG A 107 8.05 -0.33 2.47
N GLU A 108 8.50 0.34 3.50
CA GLU A 108 8.91 -0.31 4.76
C GLU A 108 7.79 -1.15 5.35
N HIS A 109 6.57 -0.59 5.40
CA HIS A 109 5.41 -1.31 5.90
C HIS A 109 5.05 -2.54 5.04
N ALA A 110 5.18 -2.43 3.71
CA ALA A 110 4.93 -3.56 2.81
C ALA A 110 5.97 -4.69 3.02
N ILE A 111 7.24 -4.33 3.22
CA ILE A 111 8.32 -5.28 3.52
C ILE A 111 8.07 -5.97 4.87
N GLN A 112 7.76 -5.20 5.91
CA GLN A 112 7.47 -5.74 7.24
C GLN A 112 6.29 -6.70 7.22
N ARG A 113 5.23 -6.35 6.47
CA ARG A 113 4.06 -7.22 6.30
C ARG A 113 4.42 -8.52 5.58
N ALA A 114 5.18 -8.45 4.50
CA ALA A 114 5.63 -9.63 3.76
C ALA A 114 6.57 -10.52 4.59
N GLN A 115 7.35 -9.94 5.50
CA GLN A 115 8.18 -10.68 6.45
C GLN A 115 7.32 -11.35 7.52
N ALA A 116 6.33 -10.64 8.07
CA ALA A 116 5.41 -11.18 9.06
C ALA A 116 4.59 -12.36 8.52
N GLU A 117 4.20 -12.31 7.25
CA GLU A 117 3.51 -13.40 6.56
C GLU A 117 4.38 -14.66 6.38
N LYS A 118 5.72 -14.50 6.37
CA LYS A 118 6.70 -15.59 6.24
C LYS A 118 7.15 -16.19 7.56
N LEU A 119 6.89 -15.51 8.68
CA LEU A 119 7.21 -16.07 9.99
C LEU A 119 6.40 -17.36 10.20
N PRO A 120 7.04 -18.44 10.68
CA PRO A 120 6.32 -19.66 11.00
C PRO A 120 5.21 -19.29 11.99
N ARG A 121 3.98 -19.63 11.65
CA ARG A 121 2.84 -19.44 12.53
C ARG A 121 3.17 -20.16 13.82
N ARG A 122 3.20 -19.44 14.94
CA ARG A 122 3.42 -20.05 16.24
C ARG A 122 2.34 -21.11 16.43
N SER A 123 2.75 -22.37 16.43
CA SER A 123 1.85 -23.52 16.55
C SER A 123 1.32 -23.74 17.97
N ALA A 124 1.85 -23.02 18.96
CA ALA A 124 1.39 -23.11 20.33
C ALA A 124 0.55 -21.88 20.70
N PRO A 125 -0.69 -22.04 21.15
CA PRO A 125 -1.42 -20.98 21.81
C PRO A 125 -0.64 -20.55 23.06
N PRO A 126 -0.73 -19.27 23.47
CA PRO A 126 -0.17 -18.87 24.75
C PRO A 126 -0.75 -19.77 25.87
N GLU A 127 0.10 -20.17 26.79
CA GLU A 127 -0.34 -20.88 27.99
C GLU A 127 -1.43 -20.03 28.67
N GLY A 128 -2.65 -20.42 28.53
CA GLY A 128 -3.82 -19.70 29.01
C GLY A 128 -4.86 -20.66 29.55
N THR A 129 -5.82 -20.12 30.24
CA THR A 129 -6.87 -20.78 31.01
C THR A 129 -7.93 -21.56 30.19
N PHE A 130 -7.63 -21.93 28.94
CA PHE A 130 -8.55 -22.76 28.15
C PHE A 130 -8.34 -24.23 28.51
N GLU A 131 -9.31 -24.82 29.19
CA GLU A 131 -9.28 -26.23 29.65
C GLU A 131 -9.70 -27.23 28.57
N GLY A 132 -10.01 -26.78 27.34
CA GLY A 132 -10.41 -27.60 26.22
C GLY A 132 -9.27 -27.94 25.28
N GLU A 133 -9.45 -28.98 24.46
CA GLU A 133 -8.52 -29.33 23.39
C GLU A 133 -8.95 -28.65 22.07
N LEU A 134 -8.09 -27.78 21.54
CA LEU A 134 -8.33 -27.12 20.25
C LEU A 134 -7.97 -28.08 19.11
N ARG A 135 -8.81 -28.12 18.09
CA ARG A 135 -8.52 -28.81 16.83
C ARG A 135 -7.41 -28.07 16.07
N GLU A 136 -6.68 -28.74 15.17
CA GLU A 136 -5.54 -28.15 14.46
C GLU A 136 -5.90 -26.86 13.72
N PHE A 137 -7.02 -26.80 12.99
CA PHE A 137 -7.46 -25.59 12.30
C PHE A 137 -7.80 -24.44 13.28
N GLN A 138 -8.26 -24.74 14.51
CA GLN A 138 -8.52 -23.74 15.53
C GLN A 138 -7.21 -23.18 16.10
N LYS A 139 -6.18 -24.02 16.26
CA LYS A 139 -4.84 -23.60 16.68
C LYS A 139 -4.21 -22.68 15.62
N GLU A 140 -4.37 -23.04 14.34
CA GLU A 140 -3.91 -22.18 13.23
C GLU A 140 -4.63 -20.84 13.20
N GLY A 141 -5.98 -20.86 13.33
CA GLY A 141 -6.79 -19.65 13.37
C GLY A 141 -6.44 -18.75 14.55
N LEU A 142 -6.24 -19.31 15.74
CA LEU A 142 -5.80 -18.57 16.91
C LEU A 142 -4.43 -17.94 16.72
N SER A 143 -3.47 -18.71 16.20
CA SER A 143 -2.13 -18.20 15.91
C SER A 143 -2.16 -17.04 14.90
N PHE A 144 -3.02 -17.13 13.89
CA PHE A 144 -3.23 -16.09 12.91
C PHE A 144 -3.85 -14.82 13.52
N LEU A 145 -4.85 -14.96 14.39
CA LEU A 145 -5.49 -13.85 15.10
C LEU A 145 -4.51 -13.13 16.04
N LEU A 146 -3.68 -13.88 16.76
CA LEU A 146 -2.67 -13.32 17.67
C LEU A 146 -1.57 -12.57 16.92
N ALA A 147 -1.22 -13.03 15.70
CA ALA A 147 -0.21 -12.37 14.87
C ALA A 147 -0.76 -11.12 14.16
N ASN A 148 -2.07 -11.00 14.00
CA ASN A 148 -2.72 -9.95 13.21
C ASN A 148 -3.82 -9.25 14.01
N PRO A 149 -3.53 -8.15 14.70
CA PRO A 149 -4.48 -7.49 15.62
C PRO A 149 -5.73 -6.90 14.93
N ARG A 150 -5.76 -6.87 13.60
CA ARG A 150 -6.93 -6.45 12.80
C ARG A 150 -7.25 -7.51 11.76
N THR A 151 -7.99 -8.53 12.17
CA THR A 151 -8.32 -9.69 11.32
C THR A 151 -9.82 -9.97 11.38
N LEU A 152 -10.39 -10.38 10.26
CA LEU A 152 -11.72 -10.92 10.19
C LEU A 152 -11.63 -12.45 10.15
N LEU A 153 -12.25 -13.12 11.11
CA LEU A 153 -12.42 -14.58 11.10
C LEU A 153 -13.69 -14.91 10.29
N ALA A 154 -13.51 -15.39 9.08
CA ALA A 154 -14.57 -15.68 8.12
C ALA A 154 -14.70 -17.20 7.82
N ASP A 155 -14.56 -18.01 8.86
CA ASP A 155 -14.76 -19.46 8.74
C ASP A 155 -16.23 -19.84 8.54
N GLU A 156 -16.48 -21.03 7.99
CA GLU A 156 -17.81 -21.55 7.83
C GLU A 156 -18.54 -21.73 9.18
N MET A 157 -19.87 -21.68 9.15
CA MET A 157 -20.68 -21.90 10.35
C MET A 157 -20.46 -23.33 10.90
N GLY A 158 -20.47 -23.47 12.23
CA GLY A 158 -20.33 -24.78 12.89
C GLY A 158 -18.89 -25.20 13.21
N LEU A 159 -17.88 -24.40 12.88
CA LEU A 159 -16.47 -24.69 13.19
C LEU A 159 -16.03 -24.29 14.61
N GLY A 160 -16.96 -23.95 15.51
CA GLY A 160 -16.65 -23.68 16.92
C GLY A 160 -15.89 -22.38 17.15
N LYS A 161 -16.35 -21.29 16.52
CA LYS A 161 -15.74 -19.94 16.68
C LYS A 161 -16.09 -19.26 18.00
N THR A 162 -17.11 -19.74 18.69
CA THR A 162 -17.61 -19.23 19.98
C THR A 162 -17.36 -20.21 21.11
#